data_2ef437a1e65b5d82d5543b328cd95c50
#
_entry.id   2ef437a1e65b5d82d5543b328cd95c50
#
_cell.length_a   1.000
_cell.length_b   1.000
_cell.length_c   1.000
_cell.angle_alpha   90.00
_cell.angle_beta   90.00
_cell.angle_gamma   90.00
#
_symmetry.space_group_name_H-M   'P 1'
#
loop_
_entity.id
_entity.type
_entity.pdbx_description
1 polymer ?
#
loop_
_entity_poly.entity_id
_entity_poly.type
_entity_poly.pdbx_seq_one_letter_code
_entity_poly.pdbx_strand_id
1 'polypeptide(L)'
;MNIRIFVLCLIFVALPGFAQEPSKPAVKAAAAERAALLETLQRGKQIEGSRGQYRHLPEVLAVEQRATDGTPQQALARLGASGGQLLETKGKLVLFRSAQQKPASVEGAGGSAVYPTVLNTRTGTLGVLTGTLVVKPRRMADAAAIASSHGLEKTKEYPQMQTVFYRVKSNVDIADVAAALQADSRVETAYPEIIEHLRLPM
;
A
#
# COMPACT_ATOMS: atom_id res chain seq x y z
N MET A 1 -22.99 -70.94 -20.49
CA MET A 1 -22.80 -69.73 -21.39
C MET A 1 -22.25 -68.60 -20.53
N ASN A 2 -20.89 -68.53 -20.47
CA ASN A 2 -20.19 -67.63 -19.55
C ASN A 2 -19.78 -66.34 -20.29
N ILE A 3 -20.42 -65.21 -19.97
CA ILE A 3 -20.08 -63.90 -20.50
C ILE A 3 -19.04 -63.33 -19.54
N ARG A 4 -17.78 -63.19 -20.03
CA ARG A 4 -16.69 -62.45 -19.35
C ARG A 4 -16.80 -61.00 -19.73
N ILE A 5 -17.15 -60.14 -18.74
CA ILE A 5 -17.13 -58.70 -18.87
C ILE A 5 -15.67 -58.23 -18.64
N PHE A 6 -15.04 -57.71 -19.68
CA PHE A 6 -13.75 -57.01 -19.61
C PHE A 6 -14.01 -55.58 -19.13
N VAL A 7 -13.59 -55.27 -17.90
CA VAL A 7 -13.57 -53.91 -17.39
C VAL A 7 -12.26 -53.27 -17.86
N LEU A 8 -12.37 -52.35 -18.79
CA LEU A 8 -11.24 -51.54 -19.29
C LEU A 8 -11.01 -50.36 -18.33
N CYS A 9 -10.01 -50.46 -17.42
CA CYS A 9 -9.58 -49.37 -16.61
C CYS A 9 -8.81 -48.33 -17.46
N LEU A 10 -9.46 -47.23 -17.81
CA LEU A 10 -8.82 -46.06 -18.39
C LEU A 10 -8.06 -45.28 -17.29
N ILE A 11 -6.75 -45.46 -17.23
CA ILE A 11 -5.87 -44.69 -16.36
C ILE A 11 -5.73 -43.30 -17.00
N PHE A 12 -6.43 -42.29 -16.45
CA PHE A 12 -6.18 -40.89 -16.76
C PHE A 12 -4.86 -40.46 -16.09
N VAL A 13 -3.78 -40.45 -16.83
CA VAL A 13 -2.53 -39.78 -16.41
C VAL A 13 -2.76 -38.25 -16.51
N ALA A 14 -3.03 -37.63 -15.38
CA ALA A 14 -3.04 -36.19 -15.27
C ALA A 14 -1.60 -35.68 -15.46
N LEU A 15 -1.28 -35.14 -16.62
CA LEU A 15 -0.05 -34.40 -16.86
C LEU A 15 -0.03 -33.15 -15.97
N PRO A 16 1.04 -32.88 -15.20
CA PRO A 16 1.17 -31.65 -14.46
C PRO A 16 1.20 -30.50 -15.49
N GLY A 17 0.19 -29.61 -15.37
CA GLY A 17 0.10 -28.42 -16.19
C GLY A 17 1.35 -27.58 -16.00
N PHE A 18 2.19 -27.49 -17.02
CA PHE A 18 3.26 -26.49 -17.10
C PHE A 18 2.58 -25.12 -17.00
N ALA A 19 2.86 -24.40 -15.91
CA ALA A 19 2.53 -23.00 -15.79
C ALA A 19 3.27 -22.26 -16.93
N GLN A 20 2.55 -21.92 -17.98
CA GLN A 20 3.09 -21.25 -19.15
C GLN A 20 3.46 -19.83 -18.73
N GLU A 21 4.73 -19.49 -18.76
CA GLU A 21 5.18 -18.11 -18.53
C GLU A 21 4.46 -17.18 -19.50
N PRO A 22 3.93 -16.04 -19.01
CA PRO A 22 3.21 -15.11 -19.88
C PRO A 22 4.15 -14.60 -20.98
N SER A 23 3.70 -14.69 -22.23
CA SER A 23 4.47 -14.25 -23.39
C SER A 23 4.78 -12.75 -23.32
N LYS A 24 5.96 -12.31 -23.83
CA LYS A 24 6.36 -10.89 -23.86
C LYS A 24 5.28 -9.91 -24.36
N PRO A 25 4.46 -10.23 -25.40
CA PRO A 25 3.38 -9.35 -25.84
C PRO A 25 2.25 -9.23 -24.79
N ALA A 26 1.92 -10.29 -24.04
CA ALA A 26 0.91 -10.24 -22.99
C ALA A 26 1.34 -9.36 -21.83
N VAL A 27 2.62 -9.40 -21.44
CA VAL A 27 3.16 -8.53 -20.38
C VAL A 27 3.12 -7.06 -20.82
N LYS A 28 3.43 -6.76 -22.08
CA LYS A 28 3.39 -5.40 -22.62
C LYS A 28 1.95 -4.85 -22.69
N ALA A 29 0.99 -5.69 -23.09
CA ALA A 29 -0.43 -5.32 -23.10
C ALA A 29 -0.96 -5.01 -21.71
N ALA A 30 -0.67 -5.84 -20.72
CA ALA A 30 -1.05 -5.61 -19.32
C ALA A 30 -0.41 -4.33 -18.74
N ALA A 31 0.84 -4.04 -19.09
CA ALA A 31 1.50 -2.81 -18.67
C ALA A 31 0.86 -1.56 -19.30
N ALA A 32 0.45 -1.61 -20.57
CA ALA A 32 -0.23 -0.51 -21.23
C ALA A 32 -1.64 -0.28 -20.65
N GLU A 33 -2.39 -1.34 -20.39
CA GLU A 33 -3.71 -1.27 -19.75
C GLU A 33 -3.61 -0.66 -18.34
N ARG A 34 -2.61 -1.08 -17.55
CA ARG A 34 -2.32 -0.49 -16.25
C ARG A 34 -1.98 1.00 -16.34
N ALA A 35 -1.14 1.39 -17.30
CA ALA A 35 -0.79 2.80 -17.51
C ALA A 35 -2.03 3.63 -17.85
N ALA A 36 -2.87 3.15 -18.77
CA ALA A 36 -4.13 3.81 -19.12
C ALA A 36 -5.07 3.95 -17.90
N LEU A 37 -5.18 2.91 -17.07
CA LEU A 37 -5.95 2.97 -15.83
C LEU A 37 -5.41 4.04 -14.87
N LEU A 38 -4.09 4.09 -14.65
CA LEU A 38 -3.47 5.07 -13.77
C LEU A 38 -3.68 6.52 -14.24
N GLU A 39 -3.80 6.75 -15.55
CA GLU A 39 -4.13 8.07 -16.10
C GLU A 39 -5.57 8.51 -15.80
N THR A 40 -6.49 7.58 -15.58
CA THR A 40 -7.89 7.88 -15.22
C THR A 40 -8.10 8.21 -13.74
N LEU A 41 -7.09 7.97 -12.89
CA LEU A 41 -7.20 8.19 -11.45
C LEU A 41 -7.16 9.68 -11.10
N GLN A 42 -8.03 10.09 -10.19
CA GLN A 42 -8.02 11.46 -9.64
C GLN A 42 -6.74 11.70 -8.86
N ARG A 43 -6.07 12.82 -9.16
CA ARG A 43 -4.83 13.23 -8.51
C ARG A 43 -5.12 14.33 -7.49
N GLY A 44 -4.91 14.01 -6.22
CA GLY A 44 -5.06 14.94 -5.10
C GLY A 44 -3.79 15.76 -4.82
N LYS A 45 -3.57 16.08 -3.54
CA LYS A 45 -2.43 16.88 -3.06
C LYS A 45 -1.09 16.26 -3.47
N GLN A 46 -0.12 17.13 -3.69
CA GLN A 46 1.28 16.74 -3.86
C GLN A 46 1.90 16.49 -2.48
N ILE A 47 2.70 15.44 -2.39
CA ILE A 47 3.39 15.01 -1.18
C ILE A 47 4.86 14.81 -1.52
N GLU A 48 5.74 15.38 -0.73
CA GLU A 48 7.17 15.12 -0.84
C GLU A 48 7.54 13.92 0.01
N GLY A 49 8.19 12.93 -0.58
CA GLY A 49 8.67 11.74 0.11
C GLY A 49 10.17 11.54 -0.09
N SER A 50 10.75 10.55 0.58
CA SER A 50 12.20 10.26 0.53
C SER A 50 12.75 9.94 -0.86
N ARG A 51 11.90 9.55 -1.82
CA ARG A 51 12.29 9.14 -3.19
C ARG A 51 11.78 10.04 -4.29
N GLY A 52 11.25 11.21 -3.93
CA GLY A 52 10.73 12.20 -4.88
C GLY A 52 9.32 12.65 -4.56
N GLN A 53 8.64 13.11 -5.59
CA GLN A 53 7.31 13.68 -5.46
C GLN A 53 6.23 12.65 -5.76
N TYR A 54 5.16 12.72 -4.99
CA TYR A 54 4.00 11.85 -5.06
C TYR A 54 2.72 12.67 -5.20
N ARG A 55 1.70 12.06 -5.76
CA ARG A 55 0.33 12.58 -5.77
C ARG A 55 -0.56 11.66 -4.97
N HIS A 56 -1.30 12.18 -4.03
CA HIS A 56 -2.34 11.44 -3.34
C HIS A 56 -3.41 10.96 -4.34
N LEU A 57 -3.89 9.74 -4.15
CA LEU A 57 -4.95 9.14 -4.95
C LEU A 57 -6.18 8.92 -4.08
N PRO A 58 -7.13 9.87 -4.00
CA PRO A 58 -8.24 9.80 -3.04
C PRO A 58 -9.20 8.63 -3.28
N GLU A 59 -9.26 8.10 -4.49
CA GLU A 59 -10.10 6.95 -4.86
C GLU A 59 -9.38 5.60 -4.75
N VAL A 60 -8.07 5.59 -4.42
CA VAL A 60 -7.30 4.35 -4.29
C VAL A 60 -6.91 4.15 -2.83
N LEU A 61 -7.19 2.97 -2.33
CA LEU A 61 -6.94 2.57 -0.96
C LEU A 61 -6.09 1.30 -0.93
N ALA A 62 -5.31 1.15 0.10
CA ALA A 62 -4.64 -0.10 0.41
C ALA A 62 -5.21 -0.71 1.70
N VAL A 63 -5.39 -2.01 1.70
CA VAL A 63 -5.91 -2.78 2.82
C VAL A 63 -4.95 -3.89 3.16
N GLU A 64 -4.70 -4.10 4.44
CA GLU A 64 -3.91 -5.26 4.86
C GLU A 64 -4.76 -6.54 4.76
N GLN A 65 -4.29 -7.49 3.95
CA GLN A 65 -4.85 -8.83 3.85
C GLN A 65 -4.47 -9.64 5.09
N ARG A 66 -5.47 -10.18 5.77
CA ARG A 66 -5.27 -11.07 6.92
C ARG A 66 -4.99 -12.50 6.45
N ALA A 67 -4.38 -13.30 7.29
CA ALA A 67 -4.18 -14.72 7.02
C ALA A 67 -5.50 -15.48 6.79
N THR A 68 -6.61 -14.98 7.36
CA THR A 68 -7.96 -15.53 7.21
C THR A 68 -8.67 -15.11 5.91
N ASP A 69 -8.13 -14.15 5.18
CA ASP A 69 -8.75 -13.61 3.97
C ASP A 69 -8.34 -14.44 2.76
N GLY A 70 -8.31 -15.62 2.61
CA GLY A 70 -7.91 -16.48 1.48
C GLY A 70 -7.54 -15.77 0.16
N THR A 71 -8.31 -14.74 -0.26
CA THR A 71 -8.09 -13.98 -1.50
C THR A 71 -8.14 -12.46 -1.27
N PRO A 72 -7.51 -11.64 -2.16
CA PRO A 72 -7.64 -10.18 -2.14
C PRO A 72 -9.10 -9.70 -2.19
N GLN A 73 -9.97 -10.38 -2.94
CA GLN A 73 -11.39 -10.06 -3.06
C GLN A 73 -12.13 -10.26 -1.74
N GLN A 74 -11.76 -11.26 -0.94
CA GLN A 74 -12.33 -11.47 0.39
C GLN A 74 -11.91 -10.37 1.37
N ALA A 75 -10.68 -9.86 1.28
CA ALA A 75 -10.25 -8.70 2.04
C ALA A 75 -11.10 -7.46 1.71
N LEU A 76 -11.41 -7.24 0.43
CA LEU A 76 -12.30 -6.14 -0.01
C LEU A 76 -13.75 -6.34 0.47
N ALA A 77 -14.28 -7.54 0.36
CA ALA A 77 -15.65 -7.86 0.79
C ALA A 77 -15.84 -7.61 2.30
N ARG A 78 -14.84 -7.95 3.12
CA ARG A 78 -14.85 -7.70 4.57
C ARG A 78 -14.99 -6.20 4.93
N LEU A 79 -14.53 -5.32 4.06
CA LEU A 79 -14.60 -3.88 4.24
C LEU A 79 -15.87 -3.25 3.60
N GLY A 80 -16.76 -4.08 3.06
CA GLY A 80 -17.92 -3.59 2.31
C GLY A 80 -17.56 -2.99 0.95
N ALA A 81 -16.32 -3.19 0.49
CA ALA A 81 -15.80 -2.64 -0.77
C ALA A 81 -15.86 -3.66 -1.93
N SER A 82 -16.82 -4.58 -1.91
CA SER A 82 -16.96 -5.67 -2.90
C SER A 82 -17.08 -5.19 -4.36
N GLY A 83 -17.45 -3.92 -4.60
CA GLY A 83 -17.46 -3.30 -5.94
C GLY A 83 -16.13 -2.63 -6.33
N GLY A 84 -15.07 -2.72 -5.49
CA GLY A 84 -13.80 -2.10 -5.76
C GLY A 84 -13.01 -2.86 -6.85
N GLN A 85 -12.35 -2.10 -7.74
CA GLN A 85 -11.45 -2.67 -8.75
C GLN A 85 -10.09 -2.93 -8.13
N LEU A 86 -9.64 -4.20 -8.14
CA LEU A 86 -8.29 -4.56 -7.73
C LEU A 86 -7.27 -3.96 -8.71
N LEU A 87 -6.30 -3.23 -8.19
CA LEU A 87 -5.22 -2.62 -8.98
C LEU A 87 -3.91 -3.42 -8.86
N GLU A 88 -3.51 -3.72 -7.64
CA GLU A 88 -2.22 -4.35 -7.37
C GLU A 88 -2.22 -5.00 -5.98
N THR A 89 -1.37 -6.01 -5.80
CA THR A 89 -1.08 -6.60 -4.49
C THR A 89 0.41 -6.42 -4.18
N LYS A 90 0.72 -5.88 -3.01
CA LYS A 90 2.09 -5.67 -2.50
C LYS A 90 2.25 -6.44 -1.19
N GLY A 91 2.74 -7.68 -1.26
CA GLY A 91 2.82 -8.57 -0.12
C GLY A 91 1.43 -8.76 0.53
N LYS A 92 1.26 -8.27 1.76
CA LYS A 92 -0.02 -8.30 2.47
C LYS A 92 -0.95 -7.12 2.15
N LEU A 93 -0.50 -6.14 1.38
CA LEU A 93 -1.29 -4.96 1.05
C LEU A 93 -2.00 -5.17 -0.30
N VAL A 94 -3.31 -5.04 -0.28
CA VAL A 94 -4.17 -5.08 -1.47
C VAL A 94 -4.57 -3.65 -1.81
N LEU A 95 -4.17 -3.17 -2.99
CA LEU A 95 -4.51 -1.84 -3.49
C LEU A 95 -5.71 -1.96 -4.44
N PHE A 96 -6.72 -1.14 -4.21
CA PHE A 96 -7.94 -1.17 -5.00
C PHE A 96 -8.50 0.23 -5.22
N ARG A 97 -9.18 0.42 -6.33
CA ARG A 97 -9.97 1.61 -6.61
C ARG A 97 -11.33 1.45 -5.95
N SER A 98 -11.66 2.34 -5.03
CA SER A 98 -12.97 2.38 -4.37
C SER A 98 -13.94 3.21 -5.20
N ALA A 99 -15.18 2.73 -5.36
CA ALA A 99 -16.25 3.54 -5.93
C ALA A 99 -16.72 4.65 -4.98
N GLN A 100 -16.39 4.55 -3.70
CA GLN A 100 -16.70 5.55 -2.66
C GLN A 100 -15.45 6.37 -2.37
N GLN A 101 -15.52 7.68 -2.56
CA GLN A 101 -14.39 8.61 -2.42
C GLN A 101 -13.85 8.80 -1.00
N LYS A 102 -14.40 8.15 0.01
CA LYS A 102 -14.00 8.37 1.40
C LYS A 102 -13.88 7.06 2.15
N PRO A 103 -12.66 6.63 2.53
CA PRO A 103 -12.55 5.62 3.57
C PRO A 103 -13.10 6.21 4.86
N ALA A 104 -14.03 5.54 5.48
CA ALA A 104 -14.73 6.02 6.68
C ALA A 104 -13.79 6.18 7.88
N SER A 105 -12.60 5.61 7.86
CA SER A 105 -11.52 5.81 8.86
C SER A 105 -10.26 5.04 8.43
N VAL A 106 -9.11 5.44 8.95
CA VAL A 106 -7.84 4.67 8.87
C VAL A 106 -7.96 3.33 9.63
N GLU A 107 -8.93 3.22 10.54
CA GLU A 107 -9.33 1.97 11.17
C GLU A 107 -10.57 1.44 10.46
N GLY A 108 -10.37 0.49 9.55
CA GLY A 108 -11.46 -0.18 8.84
C GLY A 108 -12.39 -0.94 9.80
N ALA A 109 -13.66 -1.03 9.44
CA ALA A 109 -14.63 -1.86 10.15
C ALA A 109 -14.05 -3.28 10.37
N GLY A 110 -14.01 -3.72 11.62
CA GLY A 110 -13.42 -5.02 12.00
C GLY A 110 -11.92 -5.02 12.27
N GLY A 111 -11.30 -3.87 12.60
CA GLY A 111 -9.89 -3.79 13.02
C GLY A 111 -8.88 -4.03 11.91
N SER A 112 -9.25 -3.79 10.65
CA SER A 112 -8.33 -3.83 9.51
C SER A 112 -7.83 -2.42 9.22
N ALA A 113 -6.52 -2.27 9.12
CA ALA A 113 -5.94 -1.01 8.71
C ALA A 113 -6.24 -0.75 7.23
N VAL A 114 -6.80 0.42 6.94
CA VAL A 114 -6.98 0.96 5.60
C VAL A 114 -6.02 2.13 5.44
N TYR A 115 -5.23 2.11 4.39
CA TYR A 115 -4.19 3.10 4.16
C TYR A 115 -4.48 3.92 2.91
N PRO A 116 -4.25 5.24 2.95
CA PRO A 116 -4.23 6.07 1.74
C PRO A 116 -3.12 5.64 0.80
N THR A 117 -3.32 5.87 -0.50
CA THR A 117 -2.32 5.58 -1.52
C THR A 117 -1.86 6.82 -2.26
N VAL A 118 -0.67 6.72 -2.82
CA VAL A 118 -0.03 7.77 -3.59
C VAL A 118 0.55 7.22 -4.88
N LEU A 119 0.69 8.07 -5.88
CA LEU A 119 1.38 7.77 -7.14
C LEU A 119 2.71 8.52 -7.16
N ASN A 120 3.81 7.80 -7.33
CA ASN A 120 5.10 8.43 -7.62
C ASN A 120 5.03 9.07 -9.01
N THR A 121 5.19 10.38 -9.09
CA THR A 121 5.00 11.13 -10.35
C THR A 121 6.08 10.85 -11.38
N ARG A 122 7.24 10.37 -10.95
CA ARG A 122 8.37 10.07 -11.84
C ARG A 122 8.32 8.64 -12.38
N THR A 123 7.94 7.68 -11.55
CA THR A 123 8.00 6.25 -11.90
C THR A 123 6.66 5.63 -12.27
N GLY A 124 5.54 6.31 -11.98
CA GLY A 124 4.20 5.74 -12.10
C GLY A 124 3.91 4.59 -11.12
N THR A 125 4.73 4.46 -10.06
CA THR A 125 4.56 3.40 -9.06
C THR A 125 3.57 3.83 -7.99
N LEU A 126 2.64 2.94 -7.65
CA LEU A 126 1.75 3.15 -6.51
C LEU A 126 2.52 2.95 -5.20
N GLY A 127 2.29 3.83 -4.24
CA GLY A 127 2.83 3.76 -2.88
C GLY A 127 1.71 3.76 -1.84
N VAL A 128 1.99 3.26 -0.66
CA VAL A 128 1.07 3.21 0.48
C VAL A 128 1.60 4.09 1.59
N LEU A 129 0.77 5.02 2.09
CA LEU A 129 1.08 5.86 3.24
C LEU A 129 0.78 5.10 4.53
N THR A 130 1.81 4.84 5.35
CA THR A 130 1.68 4.04 6.58
C THR A 130 1.10 4.81 7.77
N GLY A 131 0.96 6.13 7.66
CA GLY A 131 0.62 7.00 8.78
C GLY A 131 1.83 7.34 9.66
N THR A 132 3.02 6.94 9.26
CA THR A 132 4.29 7.22 9.94
C THR A 132 5.02 8.36 9.24
N LEU A 133 5.61 9.27 10.02
CA LEU A 133 6.52 10.31 9.56
C LEU A 133 7.95 9.94 9.94
N VAL A 134 8.86 10.13 9.01
CA VAL A 134 10.30 10.05 9.23
C VAL A 134 10.82 11.47 9.38
N VAL A 135 11.39 11.78 10.53
CA VAL A 135 11.86 13.13 10.87
C VAL A 135 13.32 13.09 11.27
N LYS A 136 14.11 13.98 10.72
CA LYS A 136 15.47 14.28 11.18
C LYS A 136 15.45 15.57 11.97
N PRO A 137 15.50 15.53 13.31
CA PRO A 137 15.69 16.72 14.12
C PRO A 137 17.12 17.23 13.98
N ARG A 138 17.33 18.54 14.04
CA ARG A 138 18.69 19.13 14.05
C ARG A 138 19.47 18.70 15.29
N ARG A 139 18.79 18.49 16.40
CA ARG A 139 19.35 17.95 17.65
C ARG A 139 18.38 16.89 18.19
N MET A 140 18.89 15.71 18.51
CA MET A 140 18.08 14.63 19.05
C MET A 140 17.35 15.00 20.34
N ALA A 141 17.91 15.92 21.14
CA ALA A 141 17.27 16.44 22.35
C ALA A 141 15.93 17.14 22.08
N ASP A 142 15.73 17.67 20.86
CA ASP A 142 14.50 18.37 20.49
C ASP A 142 13.35 17.39 20.10
N ALA A 143 13.63 16.10 19.95
CA ALA A 143 12.66 15.12 19.46
C ALA A 143 11.36 15.08 20.29
N ALA A 144 11.45 15.12 21.61
CA ALA A 144 10.27 15.11 22.48
C ALA A 144 9.45 16.41 22.34
N ALA A 145 10.12 17.54 22.25
CA ALA A 145 9.47 18.86 22.08
C ALA A 145 8.79 18.96 20.71
N ILE A 146 9.40 18.44 19.64
CA ILE A 146 8.80 18.34 18.30
C ILE A 146 7.52 17.49 18.35
N ALA A 147 7.59 16.30 18.96
CA ALA A 147 6.42 15.44 19.12
C ALA A 147 5.25 16.16 19.82
N SER A 148 5.53 16.82 20.94
CA SER A 148 4.51 17.54 21.71
C SER A 148 3.92 18.73 20.93
N SER A 149 4.75 19.51 20.25
CA SER A 149 4.30 20.69 19.48
C SER A 149 3.38 20.32 18.30
N HIS A 150 3.59 19.16 17.69
CA HIS A 150 2.84 18.71 16.52
C HIS A 150 1.82 17.58 16.83
N GLY A 151 1.61 17.24 18.11
CA GLY A 151 0.65 16.23 18.53
C GLY A 151 0.96 14.82 18.01
N LEU A 152 2.25 14.48 17.92
CA LEU A 152 2.75 13.23 17.36
C LEU A 152 3.09 12.21 18.45
N GLU A 153 2.98 10.94 18.13
CA GLU A 153 3.42 9.83 18.97
C GLU A 153 4.77 9.29 18.45
N LYS A 154 5.81 9.33 19.29
CA LYS A 154 7.11 8.75 18.95
C LYS A 154 7.03 7.23 18.98
N THR A 155 7.36 6.57 17.86
CA THR A 155 7.33 5.11 17.73
C THR A 155 8.70 4.47 17.77
N LYS A 156 9.69 5.07 17.09
CA LYS A 156 11.08 4.61 17.05
C LYS A 156 12.05 5.77 17.01
N GLU A 157 13.28 5.51 17.45
CA GLU A 157 14.36 6.48 17.46
C GLU A 157 15.67 5.80 17.10
N TYR A 158 16.43 6.42 16.19
CA TYR A 158 17.77 5.97 15.75
C TYR A 158 18.77 7.11 15.92
N PRO A 159 19.37 7.27 17.13
CA PRO A 159 20.23 8.41 17.44
C PRO A 159 21.44 8.52 16.50
N GLN A 160 22.05 7.39 16.10
CA GLN A 160 23.21 7.36 15.20
C GLN A 160 22.89 7.92 13.81
N MET A 161 21.61 7.83 13.39
CA MET A 161 21.12 8.33 12.11
C MET A 161 20.42 9.69 12.23
N GLN A 162 20.35 10.25 13.43
CA GLN A 162 19.55 11.44 13.75
C GLN A 162 18.12 11.34 13.21
N THR A 163 17.49 10.16 13.37
CA THR A 163 16.19 9.89 12.76
C THR A 163 15.20 9.42 13.82
N VAL A 164 14.02 9.99 13.80
CA VAL A 164 12.89 9.64 14.66
C VAL A 164 11.67 9.33 13.82
N PHE A 165 10.95 8.29 14.18
CA PHE A 165 9.69 7.90 13.57
C PHE A 165 8.54 8.31 14.46
N TYR A 166 7.60 9.05 13.89
CA TYR A 166 6.40 9.48 14.59
C TYR A 166 5.16 8.95 13.90
N ARG A 167 4.17 8.56 14.69
CA ARG A 167 2.83 8.24 14.20
C ARG A 167 1.97 9.50 14.21
N VAL A 168 1.23 9.72 13.12
CA VAL A 168 0.21 10.76 12.99
C VAL A 168 -1.13 10.19 13.46
N LYS A 169 -1.93 10.99 14.16
CA LYS A 169 -3.30 10.58 14.53
C LYS A 169 -4.15 10.37 13.28
N SER A 170 -5.06 9.41 13.33
CA SER A 170 -5.84 8.95 12.16
C SER A 170 -6.75 10.00 11.51
N ASN A 171 -7.05 11.09 12.22
CA ASN A 171 -7.93 12.16 11.72
C ASN A 171 -7.19 13.36 11.13
N VAL A 172 -5.85 13.29 11.00
CA VAL A 172 -5.03 14.40 10.53
C VAL A 172 -4.38 14.03 9.19
N ASP A 173 -4.35 14.98 8.25
CA ASP A 173 -3.68 14.79 6.96
C ASP A 173 -2.16 14.74 7.16
N ILE A 174 -1.56 13.61 6.83
CA ILE A 174 -0.12 13.40 7.01
C ILE A 174 0.74 14.36 6.16
N ALA A 175 0.21 14.81 5.01
CA ALA A 175 0.92 15.75 4.16
C ALA A 175 1.00 17.15 4.82
N ASP A 176 -0.09 17.59 5.44
CA ASP A 176 -0.13 18.86 6.14
C ASP A 176 0.80 18.85 7.36
N VAL A 177 0.85 17.73 8.09
CA VAL A 177 1.78 17.56 9.22
C VAL A 177 3.23 17.54 8.76
N ALA A 178 3.53 16.85 7.66
CA ALA A 178 4.87 16.82 7.10
C ALA A 178 5.34 18.24 6.68
N ALA A 179 4.46 19.02 6.05
CA ALA A 179 4.74 20.40 5.68
C ALA A 179 4.97 21.30 6.91
N ALA A 180 4.14 21.15 7.96
CA ALA A 180 4.32 21.89 9.21
C ALA A 180 5.65 21.54 9.91
N LEU A 181 6.05 20.27 9.88
CA LEU A 181 7.35 19.84 10.41
C LEU A 181 8.53 20.37 9.60
N GLN A 182 8.42 20.43 8.28
CA GLN A 182 9.46 21.03 7.44
C GLN A 182 9.65 22.52 7.71
N ALA A 183 8.60 23.21 8.14
CA ALA A 183 8.66 24.63 8.53
C ALA A 183 9.21 24.85 9.96
N ASP A 184 9.32 23.80 10.78
CA ASP A 184 9.84 23.89 12.15
C ASP A 184 11.37 24.02 12.13
N SER A 185 11.89 25.10 12.72
CA SER A 185 13.33 25.40 12.75
C SER A 185 14.19 24.31 13.44
N ARG A 186 13.60 23.48 14.27
CA ARG A 186 14.23 22.34 14.95
C ARG A 186 14.38 21.10 14.06
N VAL A 187 13.70 21.10 12.91
CA VAL A 187 13.69 19.99 11.97
C VAL A 187 14.64 20.27 10.81
N GLU A 188 15.42 19.29 10.41
CA GLU A 188 16.25 19.30 9.21
C GLU A 188 15.45 18.83 8.00
N THR A 189 14.79 17.67 8.14
CA THR A 189 13.88 17.10 7.12
C THR A 189 12.75 16.33 7.77
N ALA A 190 11.57 16.35 7.14
CA ALA A 190 10.42 15.54 7.51
C ALA A 190 9.69 15.07 6.26
N TYR A 191 9.35 13.80 6.19
CA TYR A 191 8.57 13.22 5.09
C TYR A 191 7.77 12.02 5.56
N PRO A 192 6.62 11.70 4.92
CA PRO A 192 5.86 10.51 5.24
C PRO A 192 6.59 9.24 4.78
N GLU A 193 6.44 8.18 5.55
CA GLU A 193 6.87 6.85 5.15
C GLU A 193 5.94 6.31 4.06
N ILE A 194 6.51 5.98 2.90
CA ILE A 194 5.78 5.47 1.74
C ILE A 194 6.34 4.10 1.36
N ILE A 195 5.49 3.09 1.34
CA ILE A 195 5.84 1.73 0.90
C ILE A 195 5.52 1.62 -0.60
N GLU A 196 6.54 1.67 -1.46
CA GLU A 196 6.41 1.38 -2.90
C GLU A 196 6.69 -0.09 -3.22
N HIS A 197 7.69 -0.67 -2.55
CA HIS A 197 8.12 -2.05 -2.73
C HIS A 197 8.30 -2.71 -1.37
N LEU A 198 7.66 -3.85 -1.17
CA LEU A 198 7.99 -4.71 -0.04
C LEU A 198 9.25 -5.50 -0.42
N ARG A 199 10.36 -5.21 0.25
CA ARG A 199 11.51 -6.10 0.22
C ARG A 199 11.17 -7.30 1.09
N LEU A 200 10.98 -8.46 0.47
CA LEU A 200 10.98 -9.70 1.22
C LEU A 200 12.41 -9.87 1.78
N PRO A 201 12.57 -10.16 3.07
CA PRO A 201 13.88 -10.58 3.57
C PRO A 201 14.29 -11.83 2.80
N MET A 202 15.49 -11.80 2.23
CA MET A 202 16.12 -12.99 1.64
C MET A 202 16.59 -13.90 2.75
#